data_a285d45753a640287fe5492b14de9ac1
#
_entry.id   a285d45753a640287fe5492b14de9ac1
#
_cell.length_a   1.000
_cell.length_b   1.000
_cell.length_c   1.000
_cell.angle_alpha   90.00
_cell.angle_beta   90.00
_cell.angle_gamma   90.00
#
_symmetry.space_group_name_H-M   'P 1'
#
loop_
_entity.id
_entity.type
_entity.pdbx_description
1 polymer ?
#
loop_
_entity_poly.entity_id
_entity_poly.type
_entity_poly.pdbx_seq_one_letter_code
_entity_poly.pdbx_strand_id
1 'polypeptide(L)'
;DALLAKARRSFEAGDYRWVAEVVGHLVFTDPTNTDARQLQADAFEQIGYQSESATFRNAFLTGAQELRNGSPNRNPAMRRGYLEAMTIDQLMDATAVRLKAEEVGGINVTVNLCFTDVGEDWRVVLSNRALHTTSGLAAKADATATLDRSVLIEISSAELSVGEAIDTGRAVVDGDEMA
;
A
#
# COMPACT_ATOMS: atom_id res chain seq x y z
N ASP A 1 -15.93 6.39 29.67
CA ASP A 1 -16.32 7.61 29.33
C ASP A 1 -16.10 8.84 30.19
N ALA A 2 -15.51 8.71 31.40
CA ALA A 2 -15.12 9.88 32.19
C ALA A 2 -14.02 10.70 31.49
N LEU A 3 -13.09 10.04 30.77
CA LEU A 3 -12.02 10.71 30.04
C LEU A 3 -12.57 11.52 28.84
N LEU A 4 -13.51 10.98 28.09
CA LEU A 4 -14.15 11.67 26.98
C LEU A 4 -14.94 12.88 27.47
N ALA A 5 -15.66 12.75 28.59
CA ALA A 5 -16.37 13.86 29.20
C ALA A 5 -15.43 14.98 29.68
N LYS A 6 -14.24 14.64 30.21
CA LYS A 6 -13.21 15.61 30.56
C LYS A 6 -12.64 16.28 29.30
N ALA A 7 -12.37 15.48 28.24
CA ALA A 7 -11.85 16.01 27.00
C ALA A 7 -12.82 17.01 26.33
N ARG A 8 -14.14 16.76 26.38
CA ARG A 8 -15.15 17.73 25.87
C ARG A 8 -15.07 19.08 26.61
N ARG A 9 -14.96 19.07 27.94
CA ARG A 9 -14.80 20.31 28.71
C ARG A 9 -13.51 21.04 28.37
N SER A 10 -12.41 20.32 28.17
CA SER A 10 -11.14 20.92 27.75
C SER A 10 -11.21 21.48 26.32
N PHE A 11 -11.95 20.85 25.44
CA PHE A 11 -12.23 21.37 24.09
C PHE A 11 -12.96 22.71 24.15
N GLU A 12 -14.02 22.80 24.98
CA GLU A 12 -14.78 24.04 25.21
C GLU A 12 -13.90 25.15 25.83
N ALA A 13 -12.90 24.76 26.60
CA ALA A 13 -11.92 25.68 27.17
C ALA A 13 -10.80 26.10 26.19
N GLY A 14 -10.77 25.53 24.98
CA GLY A 14 -9.77 25.84 23.95
C GLY A 14 -8.45 25.08 24.06
N ASP A 15 -8.37 24.06 24.93
CA ASP A 15 -7.16 23.23 25.10
C ASP A 15 -7.09 22.10 24.06
N TYR A 16 -7.11 22.48 22.79
CA TYR A 16 -7.22 21.55 21.67
C TYR A 16 -6.05 20.57 21.57
N ARG A 17 -4.82 21.00 21.97
CA ARG A 17 -3.64 20.14 21.89
C ARG A 17 -3.72 18.98 22.88
N TRP A 18 -4.11 19.25 24.11
CA TRP A 18 -4.33 18.21 25.10
C TRP A 18 -5.49 17.29 24.71
N VAL A 19 -6.57 17.84 24.16
CA VAL A 19 -7.69 17.05 23.65
C VAL A 19 -7.24 16.12 22.54
N ALA A 20 -6.49 16.61 21.57
CA ALA A 20 -5.98 15.81 20.45
C ALA A 20 -5.11 14.64 20.93
N GLU A 21 -4.24 14.88 21.91
CA GLU A 21 -3.37 13.85 22.50
C GLU A 21 -4.19 12.79 23.26
N VAL A 22 -5.00 13.23 24.20
CA VAL A 22 -5.72 12.34 25.10
C VAL A 22 -6.80 11.52 24.40
N VAL A 23 -7.53 12.16 23.48
CA VAL A 23 -8.57 11.47 22.71
C VAL A 23 -7.96 10.52 21.67
N GLY A 24 -6.74 10.82 21.21
CA GLY A 24 -5.97 9.91 20.38
C GLY A 24 -5.81 8.53 21.02
N HIS A 25 -5.54 8.45 22.32
CA HIS A 25 -5.45 7.16 23.04
C HIS A 25 -6.78 6.41 23.03
N LEU A 26 -7.92 7.11 23.12
CA LEU A 26 -9.24 6.47 23.02
C LEU A 26 -9.51 5.90 21.63
N VAL A 27 -9.16 6.67 20.58
CA VAL A 27 -9.34 6.24 19.19
C VAL A 27 -8.43 5.05 18.86
N PHE A 28 -7.19 5.02 19.37
CA PHE A 28 -6.30 3.86 19.23
C PHE A 28 -6.79 2.62 19.96
N THR A 29 -7.40 2.80 21.12
CA THR A 29 -7.93 1.69 21.93
C THR A 29 -9.21 1.12 21.32
N ASP A 30 -10.09 1.99 20.82
CA ASP A 30 -11.33 1.63 20.15
C ASP A 30 -11.55 2.51 18.91
N PRO A 31 -11.07 2.06 17.73
CA PRO A 31 -11.23 2.79 16.48
C PRO A 31 -12.68 2.93 16.02
N THR A 32 -13.62 2.19 16.61
CA THR A 32 -15.05 2.23 16.29
C THR A 32 -15.80 3.29 17.10
N ASN A 33 -15.17 3.88 18.11
CA ASN A 33 -15.75 4.92 18.95
C ASN A 33 -15.93 6.22 18.18
N THR A 34 -17.11 6.39 17.60
CA THR A 34 -17.47 7.56 16.77
C THR A 34 -17.37 8.87 17.52
N ASP A 35 -17.73 8.90 18.79
CA ASP A 35 -17.68 10.09 19.65
C ASP A 35 -16.24 10.56 19.90
N ALA A 36 -15.32 9.62 20.14
CA ALA A 36 -13.91 9.93 20.30
C ALA A 36 -13.31 10.41 18.97
N ARG A 37 -13.59 9.72 17.87
CA ARG A 37 -13.14 10.12 16.53
C ARG A 37 -13.60 11.52 16.15
N GLN A 38 -14.88 11.83 16.42
CA GLN A 38 -15.43 13.16 16.11
C GLN A 38 -14.74 14.24 16.94
N LEU A 39 -14.59 14.04 18.26
CA LEU A 39 -13.94 15.02 19.12
C LEU A 39 -12.46 15.24 18.76
N GLN A 40 -11.74 14.17 18.37
CA GLN A 40 -10.37 14.29 17.90
C GLN A 40 -10.31 15.06 16.58
N ALA A 41 -11.24 14.79 15.66
CA ALA A 41 -11.32 15.50 14.39
C ALA A 41 -11.56 16.99 14.60
N ASP A 42 -12.48 17.34 15.49
CA ASP A 42 -12.78 18.73 15.82
C ASP A 42 -11.55 19.44 16.45
N ALA A 43 -10.81 18.74 17.32
CA ALA A 43 -9.56 19.27 17.89
C ALA A 43 -8.49 19.48 16.81
N PHE A 44 -8.31 18.52 15.90
CA PHE A 44 -7.38 18.66 14.79
C PHE A 44 -7.75 19.81 13.86
N GLU A 45 -9.03 20.02 13.60
CA GLU A 45 -9.51 21.14 12.78
C GLU A 45 -9.17 22.48 13.40
N GLN A 46 -9.41 22.65 14.72
CA GLN A 46 -9.04 23.87 15.44
C GLN A 46 -7.53 24.11 15.44
N ILE A 47 -6.72 23.07 15.67
CA ILE A 47 -5.25 23.19 15.61
C ILE A 47 -4.79 23.52 14.16
N GLY A 48 -5.42 22.94 13.17
CA GLY A 48 -5.15 23.22 11.76
C GLY A 48 -5.40 24.69 11.41
N TYR A 49 -6.55 25.24 11.79
CA TYR A 49 -6.87 26.66 11.55
C TYR A 49 -5.94 27.63 12.27
N GLN A 50 -5.41 27.24 13.42
CA GLN A 50 -4.46 28.05 14.19
C GLN A 50 -3.01 27.89 13.73
N SER A 51 -2.72 26.95 12.81
CA SER A 51 -1.37 26.68 12.34
C SER A 51 -0.96 27.66 11.24
N GLU A 52 0.14 28.40 11.46
CA GLU A 52 0.73 29.30 10.44
C GLU A 52 1.39 28.50 9.31
N SER A 53 2.09 27.41 9.66
CA SER A 53 2.75 26.53 8.70
C SER A 53 1.72 25.76 7.86
N ALA A 54 1.79 25.91 6.54
CA ALA A 54 0.91 25.21 5.60
C ALA A 54 1.04 23.68 5.72
N THR A 55 2.23 23.16 5.99
CA THR A 55 2.48 21.73 6.17
C THR A 55 1.75 21.18 7.40
N PHE A 56 1.90 21.86 8.56
CA PHE A 56 1.17 21.47 9.78
C PHE A 56 -0.33 21.64 9.62
N ARG A 57 -0.78 22.74 9.04
CA ARG A 57 -2.19 22.98 8.76
C ARG A 57 -2.79 21.84 7.95
N ASN A 58 -2.15 21.48 6.85
CA ASN A 58 -2.63 20.41 5.98
C ASN A 58 -2.63 19.05 6.68
N ALA A 59 -1.61 18.74 7.48
CA ALA A 59 -1.55 17.50 8.24
C ALA A 59 -2.74 17.37 9.20
N PHE A 60 -3.03 18.41 9.99
CA PHE A 60 -4.16 18.39 10.92
C PHE A 60 -5.51 18.37 10.22
N LEU A 61 -5.72 19.17 9.16
CA LEU A 61 -6.98 19.19 8.44
C LEU A 61 -7.23 17.87 7.68
N THR A 62 -6.19 17.26 7.12
CA THR A 62 -6.30 15.92 6.51
C THR A 62 -6.62 14.87 7.56
N GLY A 63 -5.94 14.88 8.71
CA GLY A 63 -6.24 13.97 9.81
C GLY A 63 -7.68 14.11 10.32
N ALA A 64 -8.21 15.32 10.41
CA ALA A 64 -9.62 15.56 10.76
C ALA A 64 -10.58 14.94 9.73
N GLN A 65 -10.28 15.09 8.45
CA GLN A 65 -11.06 14.48 7.36
C GLN A 65 -11.02 12.94 7.43
N GLU A 66 -9.86 12.36 7.66
CA GLU A 66 -9.71 10.91 7.76
C GLU A 66 -10.40 10.32 8.99
N LEU A 67 -10.39 11.02 10.11
CA LEU A 67 -11.15 10.62 11.31
C LEU A 67 -12.66 10.59 11.06
N ARG A 68 -13.20 11.54 10.30
CA ARG A 68 -14.64 11.63 9.99
C ARG A 68 -15.06 10.65 8.89
N ASN A 69 -14.28 10.55 7.82
CA ASN A 69 -14.68 9.91 6.56
C ASN A 69 -13.91 8.60 6.27
N GLY A 70 -12.94 8.25 7.11
CA GLY A 70 -11.96 7.21 6.81
C GLY A 70 -10.85 7.73 5.88
N SER A 71 -9.78 6.93 5.78
CA SER A 71 -8.69 7.25 4.84
C SER A 71 -9.23 7.17 3.41
N PRO A 72 -8.94 8.17 2.56
CA PRO A 72 -9.42 8.14 1.20
C PRO A 72 -8.89 6.87 0.52
N ASN A 73 -9.79 6.08 -0.05
CA ASN A 73 -9.37 4.99 -0.93
C ASN A 73 -8.49 5.61 -2.01
N ARG A 74 -7.23 5.17 -2.09
CA ARG A 74 -6.34 5.59 -3.16
C ARG A 74 -7.06 5.27 -4.46
N ASN A 75 -7.34 6.31 -5.25
CA ASN A 75 -8.07 6.17 -6.50
C ASN A 75 -7.39 5.08 -7.36
N PRO A 76 -8.05 3.95 -7.67
CA PRO A 76 -7.44 2.87 -8.45
C PRO A 76 -6.91 3.35 -9.79
N ALA A 77 -7.61 4.28 -10.45
CA ALA A 77 -7.19 4.86 -11.72
C ALA A 77 -5.87 5.66 -11.60
N MET A 78 -5.69 6.39 -10.49
CA MET A 78 -4.43 7.11 -10.24
C MET A 78 -3.29 6.11 -9.99
N ARG A 79 -3.55 5.03 -9.25
CA ARG A 79 -2.57 3.97 -9.01
C ARG A 79 -2.17 3.30 -10.33
N ARG A 80 -3.12 2.98 -11.19
CA ARG A 80 -2.87 2.40 -12.51
C ARG A 80 -2.02 3.31 -13.38
N GLY A 81 -2.35 4.61 -13.47
CA GLY A 81 -1.58 5.59 -14.23
C GLY A 81 -0.12 5.71 -13.79
N TYR A 82 0.17 5.59 -12.48
CA TYR A 82 1.55 5.52 -12.01
C TYR A 82 2.27 4.25 -12.47
N LEU A 83 1.61 3.09 -12.39
CA LEU A 83 2.18 1.81 -12.81
C LEU A 83 2.42 1.79 -14.32
N GLU A 84 1.53 2.36 -15.12
CA GLU A 84 1.67 2.50 -16.58
C GLU A 84 2.86 3.40 -16.98
N ALA A 85 3.18 4.38 -16.17
CA ALA A 85 4.31 5.29 -16.41
C ALA A 85 5.67 4.71 -15.94
N MET A 86 5.67 3.63 -15.14
CA MET A 86 6.90 2.98 -14.64
C MET A 86 7.52 2.08 -15.70
N THR A 87 8.84 1.96 -15.72
CA THR A 87 9.54 0.92 -16.48
C THR A 87 9.34 -0.45 -15.82
N ILE A 88 9.66 -1.56 -16.53
CA ILE A 88 9.61 -2.91 -15.92
C ILE A 88 10.57 -2.99 -14.75
N ASP A 89 11.78 -2.43 -14.85
CA ASP A 89 12.74 -2.33 -13.76
C ASP A 89 12.12 -1.72 -12.50
N GLN A 90 11.47 -0.57 -12.64
CA GLN A 90 10.79 0.10 -11.53
C GLN A 90 9.61 -0.72 -10.96
N LEU A 91 8.88 -1.45 -11.81
CA LEU A 91 7.82 -2.33 -11.36
C LEU A 91 8.36 -3.52 -10.58
N MET A 92 9.50 -4.09 -11.02
CA MET A 92 10.17 -5.17 -10.32
C MET A 92 10.70 -4.70 -8.96
N ASP A 93 11.37 -3.55 -8.90
CA ASP A 93 11.83 -2.95 -7.65
C ASP A 93 10.68 -2.68 -6.67
N ALA A 94 9.56 -2.13 -7.18
CA ALA A 94 8.38 -1.90 -6.38
C ALA A 94 7.76 -3.21 -5.83
N THR A 95 7.90 -4.30 -6.56
CA THR A 95 7.45 -5.64 -6.12
C THR A 95 8.38 -6.18 -5.04
N ALA A 96 9.70 -6.04 -5.21
CA ALA A 96 10.69 -6.47 -4.24
C ALA A 96 10.52 -5.79 -2.88
N VAL A 97 10.24 -4.48 -2.87
CA VAL A 97 9.98 -3.71 -1.63
C VAL A 97 8.71 -4.16 -0.90
N ARG A 98 7.75 -4.74 -1.61
CA ARG A 98 6.48 -5.20 -1.02
C ARG A 98 6.51 -6.64 -0.52
N LEU A 99 7.63 -7.33 -0.72
CA LEU A 99 7.77 -8.71 -0.27
C LEU A 99 7.59 -8.80 1.25
N LYS A 100 6.68 -9.66 1.68
CA LYS A 100 6.51 -9.98 3.10
C LYS A 100 7.51 -11.05 3.51
N ALA A 101 8.71 -10.62 3.84
CA ALA A 101 9.86 -11.47 4.10
C ALA A 101 9.62 -12.54 5.18
N GLU A 102 8.73 -12.27 6.14
CA GLU A 102 8.31 -13.20 7.20
C GLU A 102 7.48 -14.37 6.67
N GLU A 103 6.72 -14.17 5.57
CA GLU A 103 5.83 -15.18 5.01
C GLU A 103 6.56 -16.13 4.02
N VAL A 104 7.70 -15.73 3.48
CA VAL A 104 8.45 -16.47 2.44
C VAL A 104 9.68 -17.22 2.98
N GLY A 105 9.69 -17.51 4.28
CA GLY A 105 10.84 -18.15 4.93
C GLY A 105 11.18 -19.53 4.35
N GLY A 106 12.42 -19.69 3.87
CA GLY A 106 12.96 -20.95 3.37
C GLY A 106 12.67 -21.25 1.88
N ILE A 107 11.88 -20.42 1.21
CA ILE A 107 11.63 -20.53 -0.23
C ILE A 107 12.87 -20.03 -1.00
N ASN A 108 13.33 -20.83 -1.97
CA ASN A 108 14.32 -20.44 -2.96
C ASN A 108 13.79 -20.83 -4.33
N VAL A 109 13.52 -19.84 -5.17
CA VAL A 109 12.95 -20.05 -6.49
C VAL A 109 13.51 -19.04 -7.48
N THR A 110 13.70 -19.47 -8.71
CA THR A 110 14.10 -18.64 -9.84
C THR A 110 13.05 -18.73 -10.92
N VAL A 111 12.48 -17.59 -11.29
CA VAL A 111 11.47 -17.48 -12.34
C VAL A 111 11.97 -16.55 -13.44
N ASN A 112 11.82 -16.97 -14.67
CA ASN A 112 11.98 -16.12 -15.84
C ASN A 112 10.64 -15.45 -16.18
N LEU A 113 10.67 -14.16 -16.48
CA LEU A 113 9.54 -13.40 -17.00
C LEU A 113 9.85 -12.91 -18.41
N CYS A 114 9.02 -13.28 -19.38
CA CYS A 114 9.14 -12.86 -20.77
C CYS A 114 7.98 -11.92 -21.09
N PHE A 115 8.28 -10.65 -21.33
CA PHE A 115 7.26 -9.64 -21.71
C PHE A 115 7.20 -9.51 -23.22
N THR A 116 6.17 -10.11 -23.83
CA THR A 116 6.05 -10.24 -25.28
C THR A 116 5.74 -8.94 -25.99
N ASP A 117 4.98 -8.06 -25.38
CA ASP A 117 4.53 -6.78 -25.94
C ASP A 117 5.65 -5.73 -26.00
N VAL A 118 6.65 -5.82 -25.14
CA VAL A 118 7.78 -4.88 -25.06
C VAL A 118 9.13 -5.51 -25.42
N GLY A 119 9.18 -6.85 -25.56
CA GLY A 119 10.39 -7.59 -25.91
C GLY A 119 11.47 -7.56 -24.82
N GLU A 120 11.06 -7.52 -23.57
CA GLU A 120 11.97 -7.54 -22.42
C GLU A 120 11.87 -8.85 -21.67
N ASP A 121 13.04 -9.36 -21.28
CA ASP A 121 13.19 -10.57 -20.48
C ASP A 121 13.81 -10.24 -19.13
N TRP A 122 13.28 -10.86 -18.08
CA TRP A 122 13.70 -10.63 -16.70
C TRP A 122 13.84 -11.93 -15.94
N ARG A 123 14.84 -11.98 -15.07
CA ARG A 123 15.04 -13.04 -14.09
C ARG A 123 14.65 -12.52 -12.72
N VAL A 124 13.80 -13.25 -12.04
CA VAL A 124 13.36 -12.99 -10.66
C VAL A 124 13.85 -14.14 -9.79
N VAL A 125 14.59 -13.84 -8.75
CA VAL A 125 15.13 -14.80 -7.79
C VAL A 125 14.63 -14.45 -6.39
N LEU A 126 13.85 -15.33 -5.80
CA LEU A 126 13.50 -15.27 -4.39
C LEU A 126 14.48 -16.17 -3.63
N SER A 127 15.30 -15.59 -2.79
CA SER A 127 16.25 -16.33 -1.94
C SER A 127 16.56 -15.53 -0.68
N ASN A 128 16.84 -16.23 0.42
CA ASN A 128 17.14 -15.59 1.69
C ASN A 128 16.13 -14.54 2.13
N ARG A 129 14.84 -14.76 1.81
CA ARG A 129 13.73 -13.83 2.10
C ARG A 129 13.84 -12.49 1.37
N ALA A 130 14.57 -12.43 0.28
CA ALA A 130 14.72 -11.25 -0.55
C ALA A 130 14.42 -11.57 -2.00
N LEU A 131 13.76 -10.65 -2.70
CA LEU A 131 13.49 -10.74 -4.12
C LEU A 131 14.56 -9.94 -4.87
N HIS A 132 15.24 -10.60 -5.77
CA HIS A 132 16.24 -10.01 -6.66
C HIS A 132 15.77 -10.09 -8.09
N THR A 133 15.85 -8.99 -8.80
CA THR A 133 15.44 -8.89 -10.20
C THR A 133 16.63 -8.46 -11.05
N THR A 134 16.70 -9.01 -12.24
CA THR A 134 17.81 -8.70 -13.18
C THR A 134 17.30 -8.88 -14.61
N SER A 135 17.64 -7.96 -15.51
CA SER A 135 17.35 -8.08 -16.94
C SER A 135 18.05 -9.32 -17.53
N GLY A 136 17.37 -9.99 -18.45
CA GLY A 136 17.78 -11.21 -19.10
C GLY A 136 17.34 -12.48 -18.36
N LEU A 137 17.36 -13.61 -19.06
CA LEU A 137 16.90 -14.91 -18.57
C LEU A 137 17.97 -15.65 -17.78
N ALA A 138 17.56 -16.38 -16.77
CA ALA A 138 18.37 -17.41 -16.16
C ALA A 138 18.49 -18.60 -17.11
N ALA A 139 19.72 -19.14 -17.24
CA ALA A 139 19.95 -20.36 -18.03
C ALA A 139 19.24 -21.60 -17.42
N LYS A 140 18.95 -21.54 -16.12
CA LYS A 140 18.17 -22.55 -15.40
C LYS A 140 17.22 -21.82 -14.48
N ALA A 141 15.94 -21.96 -14.71
CA ALA A 141 14.86 -21.45 -13.90
C ALA A 141 13.92 -22.58 -13.48
N ASP A 142 13.24 -22.41 -12.38
CA ASP A 142 12.23 -23.35 -11.88
C ASP A 142 10.94 -23.21 -12.70
N ALA A 143 10.62 -21.99 -13.12
CA ALA A 143 9.52 -21.71 -14.05
C ALA A 143 9.84 -20.54 -14.99
N THR A 144 9.13 -20.47 -16.11
CA THR A 144 9.14 -19.34 -17.04
C THR A 144 7.72 -18.87 -17.27
N ALA A 145 7.42 -17.63 -16.98
CA ALA A 145 6.13 -17.02 -17.25
C ALA A 145 6.24 -16.05 -18.42
N THR A 146 5.34 -16.23 -19.39
CA THR A 146 5.21 -15.37 -20.58
C THR A 146 3.91 -14.60 -20.47
N LEU A 147 3.98 -13.27 -20.49
CA LEU A 147 2.84 -12.38 -20.33
C LEU A 147 3.12 -11.01 -20.96
N ASP A 148 2.09 -10.24 -21.15
CA ASP A 148 2.25 -8.84 -21.53
C ASP A 148 2.49 -7.93 -20.29
N ARG A 149 3.20 -6.84 -20.47
CA ARG A 149 3.43 -5.83 -19.41
C ARG A 149 2.13 -5.33 -18.80
N SER A 150 1.06 -5.20 -19.58
CA SER A 150 -0.26 -4.80 -19.09
C SER A 150 -0.81 -5.76 -18.04
N VAL A 151 -0.57 -7.07 -18.19
CA VAL A 151 -0.98 -8.09 -17.23
C VAL A 151 -0.24 -7.93 -15.90
N LEU A 152 1.07 -7.66 -15.93
CA LEU A 152 1.84 -7.34 -14.72
C LEU A 152 1.28 -6.10 -13.99
N ILE A 153 0.88 -5.07 -14.74
CA ILE A 153 0.28 -3.86 -14.18
C ILE A 153 -1.05 -4.18 -13.49
N GLU A 154 -1.92 -4.96 -14.11
CA GLU A 154 -3.21 -5.36 -13.54
C GLU A 154 -3.03 -6.22 -12.28
N ILE A 155 -2.06 -7.14 -12.28
CA ILE A 155 -1.70 -7.91 -11.07
C ILE A 155 -1.18 -6.97 -9.97
N SER A 156 -0.30 -6.04 -10.31
CA SER A 156 0.29 -5.07 -9.36
C SER A 156 -0.73 -4.09 -8.79
N SER A 157 -1.79 -3.78 -9.55
CA SER A 157 -2.93 -2.95 -9.10
C SER A 157 -3.99 -3.73 -8.32
N ALA A 158 -3.88 -5.06 -8.26
CA ALA A 158 -4.87 -5.98 -7.72
C ALA A 158 -6.21 -5.97 -8.48
N GLU A 159 -6.18 -5.66 -9.77
CA GLU A 159 -7.31 -5.77 -10.70
C GLU A 159 -7.43 -7.19 -11.26
N LEU A 160 -6.35 -7.96 -11.26
CA LEU A 160 -6.26 -9.34 -11.73
C LEU A 160 -5.42 -10.15 -10.74
N SER A 161 -5.83 -11.36 -10.43
CA SER A 161 -4.98 -12.30 -9.70
C SER A 161 -4.06 -13.07 -10.64
N VAL A 162 -2.95 -13.59 -10.11
CA VAL A 162 -2.02 -14.45 -10.89
C VAL A 162 -2.76 -15.68 -11.42
N GLY A 163 -3.58 -16.33 -10.57
CA GLY A 163 -4.38 -17.49 -10.99
C GLY A 163 -5.32 -17.18 -12.14
N GLU A 164 -6.07 -16.09 -12.06
CA GLU A 164 -6.96 -15.66 -13.16
C GLU A 164 -6.20 -15.34 -14.44
N ALA A 165 -4.99 -14.76 -14.34
CA ALA A 165 -4.15 -14.50 -15.51
C ALA A 165 -3.74 -15.81 -16.21
N ILE A 166 -3.42 -16.84 -15.45
CA ILE A 166 -3.08 -18.18 -15.97
C ILE A 166 -4.32 -18.86 -16.54
N ASP A 167 -5.41 -18.92 -15.79
CA ASP A 167 -6.67 -19.59 -16.21
C ASP A 167 -7.26 -18.99 -17.49
N THR A 168 -7.09 -17.70 -17.69
CA THR A 168 -7.56 -17.00 -18.91
C THR A 168 -6.53 -16.99 -20.05
N GLY A 169 -5.37 -17.60 -19.86
CA GLY A 169 -4.31 -17.65 -20.86
C GLY A 169 -3.60 -16.31 -21.11
N ARG A 170 -3.78 -15.33 -20.24
CA ARG A 170 -3.10 -14.03 -20.30
C ARG A 170 -1.67 -14.09 -19.75
N ALA A 171 -1.40 -15.07 -18.93
CA ALA A 171 -0.06 -15.49 -18.55
C ALA A 171 0.09 -16.99 -18.83
N VAL A 172 1.17 -17.38 -19.48
CA VAL A 172 1.50 -18.79 -19.75
C VAL A 172 2.72 -19.14 -18.92
N VAL A 173 2.59 -20.18 -18.10
CA VAL A 173 3.66 -20.67 -17.24
C VAL A 173 4.13 -22.01 -17.74
N ASP A 174 5.45 -22.14 -17.95
CA ASP A 174 6.13 -23.39 -18.29
C ASP A 174 7.13 -23.72 -17.17
N GLY A 175 7.06 -24.93 -16.63
CA GLY A 175 7.87 -25.37 -15.49
C GLY A 175 7.03 -25.73 -14.27
N ASP A 176 7.58 -25.49 -13.08
CA ASP A 176 6.87 -25.74 -11.83
C ASP A 176 5.88 -24.58 -11.53
N GLU A 177 4.58 -24.87 -11.66
CA GLU A 177 3.51 -23.91 -11.38
C GLU A 177 3.47 -23.46 -9.89
N MET A 178 4.14 -24.21 -9.02
CA MET A 178 4.25 -23.92 -7.59
C MET A 178 5.48 -23.06 -7.24
N ALA A 179 6.30 -22.70 -8.23
CA ALA A 179 7.52 -21.91 -8.05
C ALA A 179 7.29 -20.40 -7.82
#